data_8599c5d2f5ea35582a84e1f040ab5f0f
#
_entry.id   8599c5d2f5ea35582a84e1f040ab5f0f
#
_cell.length_a   1.000
_cell.length_b   1.000
_cell.length_c   1.000
_cell.angle_alpha   90.00
_cell.angle_beta   90.00
_cell.angle_gamma   90.00
#
_symmetry.space_group_name_H-M   'P 1'
#
loop_
_entity.id
_entity.type
_entity.pdbx_description
1 polymer ?
#
loop_
_entity_poly.entity_id
_entity_poly.type
_entity_poly.pdbx_seq_one_letter_code
_entity_poly.pdbx_strand_id
1 'polypeptide(L)'
;MLDDAAPRTRRFEDLPDQASGLRRLFAGARRRQLLPVVANPFVPAGQAVLGLLSTALAAQGRRVLVVDAAGTAPRPHEMAVIDLAAGVETLHPQVAYLAARGLPLAHVDARGSAASFVDAVGDAAPACDLVLLHADPTDLARMLGRRAARPLLLAADDPEAIKQAYAGCKLLAQRCALLTFDLLLAASPLGRRAGLIVERLASCADTFLGAVLYASATVDPLRDPQAAQDEDLARLLQAQIDAGADGRLPPASGAARASTGPQPRAMAPREAALAAL
;
A
#
# COMPACT_ATOMS: atom_id res chain seq x y z
N MET A 1 -7.16 31.18 -66.92
CA MET A 1 -7.11 29.89 -66.24
C MET A 1 -6.21 30.10 -65.04
N LEU A 2 -6.79 30.60 -63.98
CA LEU A 2 -6.08 30.98 -62.75
C LEU A 2 -6.44 29.93 -61.68
N ASP A 3 -5.42 29.24 -61.24
CA ASP A 3 -5.50 28.16 -60.24
C ASP A 3 -5.51 28.79 -58.85
N ASP A 4 -6.64 28.68 -58.17
CA ASP A 4 -6.87 29.28 -56.84
C ASP A 4 -6.58 28.22 -55.81
N ALA A 5 -5.36 28.21 -55.27
CA ALA A 5 -4.90 27.36 -54.20
C ALA A 5 -5.18 27.98 -52.82
N ALA A 6 -6.29 27.62 -52.20
CA ALA A 6 -6.65 28.01 -50.85
C ALA A 6 -5.64 27.45 -49.82
N PRO A 7 -5.24 28.24 -48.81
CA PRO A 7 -4.30 27.80 -47.78
C PRO A 7 -4.99 26.81 -46.82
N ARG A 8 -4.37 25.64 -46.63
CA ARG A 8 -4.77 24.64 -45.64
C ARG A 8 -4.52 25.21 -44.25
N THR A 9 -5.56 25.56 -43.54
CA THR A 9 -5.54 25.84 -42.10
C THR A 9 -5.10 24.57 -41.35
N ARG A 10 -3.90 24.58 -40.75
CA ARG A 10 -3.46 23.58 -39.80
C ARG A 10 -4.39 23.65 -38.58
N ARG A 11 -5.09 22.57 -38.29
CA ARG A 11 -5.82 22.40 -37.04
C ARG A 11 -4.85 22.42 -35.87
N PHE A 12 -5.12 23.33 -34.92
CA PHE A 12 -4.45 23.41 -33.61
C PHE A 12 -5.02 22.33 -32.67
N GLU A 13 -4.92 21.04 -33.02
CA GLU A 13 -5.54 19.96 -32.22
C GLU A 13 -4.54 19.08 -31.46
N ASP A 14 -3.24 19.40 -31.46
CA ASP A 14 -2.23 18.57 -30.75
C ASP A 14 -1.27 19.40 -29.87
N LEU A 15 -1.80 20.36 -29.11
CA LEU A 15 -1.06 20.90 -27.98
C LEU A 15 -1.45 20.09 -26.74
N PRO A 16 -0.48 19.43 -26.03
CA PRO A 16 -0.79 18.78 -24.77
C PRO A 16 -1.38 19.82 -23.83
N ASP A 17 -2.62 19.56 -23.42
CA ASP A 17 -3.43 20.46 -22.60
C ASP A 17 -2.67 20.88 -21.33
N GLN A 18 -2.07 22.07 -21.34
CA GLN A 18 -1.37 22.65 -20.19
C GLN A 18 -2.30 22.72 -18.96
N ALA A 19 -3.62 22.83 -19.19
CA ALA A 19 -4.62 22.77 -18.14
C ALA A 19 -4.73 21.37 -17.50
N SER A 20 -4.38 20.29 -18.21
CA SER A 20 -4.33 18.94 -17.61
C SER A 20 -3.12 18.80 -16.69
N GLY A 21 -1.99 19.40 -17.02
CA GLY A 21 -0.82 19.50 -16.16
C GLY A 21 -1.09 20.34 -14.91
N LEU A 22 -1.73 21.50 -15.08
CA LEU A 22 -2.16 22.36 -13.96
C LEU A 22 -3.24 21.68 -13.11
N ARG A 23 -4.22 21.01 -13.70
CA ARG A 23 -5.21 20.22 -12.93
C ARG A 23 -4.57 19.08 -12.15
N ARG A 24 -3.46 18.49 -12.62
CA ARG A 24 -2.66 17.51 -11.84
C ARG A 24 -1.91 18.16 -10.69
N LEU A 25 -1.42 19.38 -10.84
CA LEU A 25 -0.73 20.14 -9.79
C LEU A 25 -1.71 20.67 -8.73
N PHE A 26 -2.94 21.04 -9.13
CA PHE A 26 -3.97 21.59 -8.25
C PHE A 26 -5.09 20.62 -7.88
N ALA A 27 -5.21 19.46 -8.52
CA ALA A 27 -5.90 18.31 -7.92
C ALA A 27 -5.09 17.95 -6.69
N GLY A 28 -5.43 18.60 -5.57
CA GLY A 28 -4.72 18.51 -4.31
C GLY A 28 -4.34 17.06 -4.09
N ALA A 29 -3.05 16.81 -3.99
CA ALA A 29 -2.48 15.48 -3.96
C ALA A 29 -3.29 14.66 -2.96
N ARG A 30 -4.24 13.87 -3.46
CA ARG A 30 -5.07 12.99 -2.64
C ARG A 30 -4.11 12.08 -1.94
N ARG A 31 -3.92 12.32 -0.65
CA ARG A 31 -3.08 11.48 0.20
C ARG A 31 -3.66 10.08 0.16
N ARG A 32 -2.96 9.17 -0.50
CA ARG A 32 -3.36 7.76 -0.58
C ARG A 32 -3.28 7.13 0.78
N GLN A 33 -4.28 6.36 1.09
CA GLN A 33 -4.33 5.61 2.33
C GLN A 33 -3.61 4.27 2.16
N LEU A 34 -2.82 3.88 3.14
CA LEU A 34 -2.18 2.58 3.21
C LEU A 34 -2.93 1.70 4.22
N LEU A 35 -3.38 0.53 3.77
CA LEU A 35 -3.98 -0.50 4.60
C LEU A 35 -3.06 -1.73 4.58
N PRO A 36 -2.20 -1.90 5.60
CA PRO A 36 -1.34 -3.06 5.70
C PRO A 36 -2.16 -4.28 6.12
N VAL A 37 -2.01 -5.38 5.39
CA VAL A 37 -2.62 -6.68 5.68
C VAL A 37 -1.51 -7.68 5.94
N VAL A 38 -1.50 -8.27 7.11
CA VAL A 38 -0.48 -9.22 7.54
C VAL A 38 -0.80 -10.58 6.94
N ALA A 39 0.06 -11.04 6.03
CA ALA A 39 -0.10 -12.34 5.40
C ALA A 39 0.00 -13.49 6.41
N ASN A 40 -0.85 -14.48 6.20
CA ASN A 40 -0.87 -15.69 6.99
C ASN A 40 -1.04 -16.89 6.05
N PRO A 41 0.01 -17.70 5.85
CA PRO A 41 -0.01 -18.82 4.90
C PRO A 41 -0.96 -19.96 5.33
N PHE A 42 -1.41 -19.96 6.57
CA PHE A 42 -2.35 -20.96 7.11
C PHE A 42 -3.82 -20.52 6.97
N VAL A 43 -4.09 -19.33 6.45
CA VAL A 43 -5.45 -18.91 6.11
C VAL A 43 -5.86 -19.55 4.79
N PRO A 44 -6.89 -20.41 4.77
CA PRO A 44 -7.36 -21.02 3.54
C PRO A 44 -7.91 -19.95 2.60
N ALA A 45 -7.71 -20.14 1.30
CA ALA A 45 -8.21 -19.24 0.25
C ALA A 45 -7.83 -17.76 0.47
N GLY A 46 -6.58 -17.48 0.87
CA GLY A 46 -6.10 -16.11 1.15
C GLY A 46 -6.37 -15.12 0.01
N GLN A 47 -6.28 -15.55 -1.25
CA GLN A 47 -6.63 -14.73 -2.41
C GLN A 47 -8.13 -14.36 -2.44
N ALA A 48 -9.02 -15.28 -2.05
CA ALA A 48 -10.44 -14.97 -1.94
C ALA A 48 -10.71 -13.95 -0.83
N VAL A 49 -9.98 -14.03 0.30
CA VAL A 49 -10.06 -13.03 1.38
C VAL A 49 -9.62 -11.65 0.87
N LEU A 50 -8.54 -11.55 0.09
CA LEU A 50 -8.11 -10.29 -0.54
C LEU A 50 -9.16 -9.77 -1.53
N GLY A 51 -9.80 -10.67 -2.27
CA GLY A 51 -10.92 -10.35 -3.15
C GLY A 51 -12.11 -9.78 -2.38
N LEU A 52 -12.50 -10.39 -1.26
CA LEU A 52 -13.56 -9.87 -0.38
C LEU A 52 -13.23 -8.47 0.16
N LEU A 53 -12.00 -8.28 0.66
CA LEU A 53 -11.53 -6.98 1.15
C LEU A 53 -11.58 -5.90 0.06
N SER A 54 -11.02 -6.18 -1.11
CA SER A 54 -10.97 -5.22 -2.22
C SER A 54 -12.35 -4.88 -2.76
N THR A 55 -13.25 -5.86 -2.87
CA THR A 55 -14.64 -5.66 -3.31
C THR A 55 -15.42 -4.84 -2.29
N ALA A 56 -15.27 -5.13 -0.98
CA ALA A 56 -15.93 -4.37 0.07
C ALA A 56 -15.45 -2.90 0.13
N LEU A 57 -14.16 -2.64 -0.10
CA LEU A 57 -13.62 -1.29 -0.21
C LEU A 57 -14.11 -0.56 -1.46
N ALA A 58 -14.18 -1.26 -2.61
CA ALA A 58 -14.71 -0.71 -3.85
C ALA A 58 -16.19 -0.32 -3.71
N ALA A 59 -16.99 -1.14 -3.02
CA ALA A 59 -18.38 -0.84 -2.73
C ALA A 59 -18.57 0.38 -1.81
N GLN A 60 -17.55 0.74 -1.01
CA GLN A 60 -17.48 2.01 -0.27
C GLN A 60 -16.99 3.20 -1.15
N GLY A 61 -16.95 3.02 -2.47
CA GLY A 61 -16.55 4.05 -3.43
C GLY A 61 -15.04 4.30 -3.51
N ARG A 62 -14.19 3.39 -2.98
CA ARG A 62 -12.73 3.53 -3.01
C ARG A 62 -12.16 2.89 -4.28
N ARG A 63 -11.17 3.56 -4.86
CA ARG A 63 -10.32 2.97 -5.90
C ARG A 63 -9.12 2.34 -5.22
N VAL A 64 -9.06 1.02 -5.28
CA VAL A 64 -8.13 0.20 -4.51
C VAL A 64 -7.03 -0.35 -5.41
N LEU A 65 -5.78 -0.23 -5.00
CA LEU A 65 -4.68 -1.04 -5.51
C LEU A 65 -4.39 -2.14 -4.49
N VAL A 66 -4.57 -3.39 -4.87
CA VAL A 66 -4.12 -4.55 -4.09
C VAL A 66 -2.68 -4.84 -4.49
N VAL A 67 -1.75 -4.74 -3.54
CA VAL A 67 -0.35 -5.11 -3.69
C VAL A 67 -0.11 -6.37 -2.91
N ASP A 68 0.05 -7.49 -3.61
CA ASP A 68 0.27 -8.79 -3.00
C ASP A 68 1.75 -9.18 -3.05
N ALA A 69 2.46 -8.85 -1.97
CA ALA A 69 3.87 -9.12 -1.78
C ALA A 69 4.14 -10.31 -0.85
N ALA A 70 3.11 -11.07 -0.46
CA ALA A 70 3.26 -12.25 0.40
C ALA A 70 4.07 -13.37 -0.29
N GLY A 71 4.69 -14.23 0.49
CA GLY A 71 5.41 -15.39 -0.03
C GLY A 71 4.52 -16.37 -0.81
N THR A 72 3.22 -16.38 -0.54
CA THR A 72 2.20 -17.16 -1.24
C THR A 72 1.63 -16.49 -2.50
N ALA A 73 1.97 -15.22 -2.74
CA ALA A 73 1.49 -14.47 -3.90
C ALA A 73 2.01 -15.05 -5.23
N PRO A 74 1.32 -14.80 -6.35
CA PRO A 74 1.84 -15.07 -7.68
C PRO A 74 3.20 -14.39 -7.90
N ARG A 75 3.97 -14.92 -8.85
CA ARG A 75 5.20 -14.23 -9.27
C ARG A 75 4.84 -12.93 -9.97
N PRO A 76 5.59 -11.85 -9.74
CA PRO A 76 5.37 -10.60 -10.47
C PRO A 76 5.65 -10.79 -11.97
N HIS A 77 5.00 -9.98 -12.78
CA HIS A 77 5.32 -9.85 -14.19
C HIS A 77 6.77 -9.35 -14.34
N GLU A 78 7.50 -9.83 -15.34
CA GLU A 78 8.93 -9.48 -15.52
C GLU A 78 9.15 -7.96 -15.61
N MET A 79 8.25 -7.25 -16.29
CA MET A 79 8.32 -5.79 -16.41
C MET A 79 8.10 -5.06 -15.08
N ALA A 80 7.38 -5.66 -14.13
CA ALA A 80 7.17 -5.06 -12.82
C ALA A 80 8.47 -4.90 -11.99
N VAL A 81 9.51 -5.66 -12.33
CA VAL A 81 10.84 -5.53 -11.71
C VAL A 81 11.52 -4.23 -12.13
N ILE A 82 11.24 -3.75 -13.33
CA ILE A 82 11.81 -2.53 -13.90
C ILE A 82 10.90 -1.33 -13.65
N ASP A 83 9.61 -1.52 -13.88
CA ASP A 83 8.57 -0.49 -13.71
C ASP A 83 7.33 -1.14 -13.07
N LEU A 84 7.06 -0.77 -11.82
CA LEU A 84 5.90 -1.29 -11.08
C LEU A 84 4.57 -1.01 -11.80
N ALA A 85 4.47 0.13 -12.48
CA ALA A 85 3.26 0.51 -13.21
C ALA A 85 2.94 -0.47 -14.35
N ALA A 86 3.96 -1.04 -15.00
CA ALA A 86 3.79 -2.04 -16.05
C ALA A 86 3.28 -3.39 -15.53
N GLY A 87 3.38 -3.63 -14.22
CA GLY A 87 2.85 -4.83 -13.57
C GLY A 87 1.46 -4.66 -12.96
N VAL A 88 0.88 -3.46 -13.02
CA VAL A 88 -0.44 -3.19 -12.46
C VAL A 88 -1.52 -3.67 -13.44
N GLU A 89 -2.34 -4.59 -13.00
CA GLU A 89 -3.48 -5.15 -13.74
C GLU A 89 -4.79 -4.57 -13.22
N THR A 90 -5.72 -4.21 -14.11
CA THR A 90 -7.06 -3.77 -13.73
C THR A 90 -7.98 -4.97 -13.66
N LEU A 91 -8.41 -5.36 -12.46
CA LEU A 91 -9.35 -6.47 -12.26
C LEU A 91 -10.81 -6.00 -12.37
N HIS A 92 -11.09 -4.77 -11.94
CA HIS A 92 -12.39 -4.15 -11.94
C HIS A 92 -12.22 -2.62 -12.07
N PRO A 93 -13.20 -1.83 -12.51
CA PRO A 93 -13.07 -0.37 -12.63
C PRO A 93 -12.55 0.36 -11.39
N GLN A 94 -12.76 -0.21 -10.20
CA GLN A 94 -12.30 0.34 -8.93
C GLN A 94 -11.20 -0.49 -8.25
N VAL A 95 -10.79 -1.62 -8.83
CA VAL A 95 -9.79 -2.53 -8.23
C VAL A 95 -8.69 -2.83 -9.22
N ALA A 96 -7.49 -2.41 -8.89
CA ALA A 96 -6.26 -2.80 -9.56
C ALA A 96 -5.47 -3.78 -8.67
N TYR A 97 -4.63 -4.59 -9.28
CA TYR A 97 -3.83 -5.62 -8.62
C TYR A 97 -2.38 -5.55 -9.10
N LEU A 98 -1.45 -5.74 -8.18
CA LEU A 98 -0.02 -5.87 -8.45
C LEU A 98 0.50 -7.12 -7.73
N ALA A 99 0.88 -8.14 -8.49
CA ALA A 99 1.67 -9.25 -7.97
C ALA A 99 3.08 -8.73 -7.65
N ALA A 100 3.47 -8.76 -6.36
CA ALA A 100 4.68 -8.09 -5.89
C ALA A 100 5.59 -9.01 -5.05
N ARG A 101 5.41 -10.34 -5.13
CA ARG A 101 6.24 -11.28 -4.38
C ARG A 101 7.71 -11.07 -4.66
N GLY A 102 8.49 -10.74 -3.60
CA GLY A 102 9.94 -10.50 -3.67
C GLY A 102 10.33 -9.11 -4.17
N LEU A 103 9.43 -8.30 -4.77
CA LEU A 103 9.75 -6.95 -5.23
C LEU A 103 10.20 -6.01 -4.09
N PRO A 104 9.63 -6.06 -2.87
CA PRO A 104 10.12 -5.22 -1.79
C PRO A 104 11.60 -5.39 -1.47
N LEU A 105 12.18 -6.57 -1.73
CA LEU A 105 13.59 -6.86 -1.47
C LEU A 105 14.53 -6.03 -2.35
N ALA A 106 14.12 -5.71 -3.58
CA ALA A 106 14.89 -4.85 -4.49
C ALA A 106 14.94 -3.38 -4.02
N HIS A 107 14.08 -3.01 -3.08
CA HIS A 107 13.98 -1.67 -2.51
C HIS A 107 14.62 -1.54 -1.12
N VAL A 108 15.30 -2.60 -0.64
CA VAL A 108 15.94 -2.57 0.69
C VAL A 108 17.18 -1.70 0.66
N ASP A 109 17.20 -0.68 1.50
CA ASP A 109 18.34 0.22 1.67
C ASP A 109 19.41 -0.35 2.63
N ALA A 110 20.52 0.37 2.79
CA ALA A 110 21.61 -0.02 3.69
C ALA A 110 21.21 -0.14 5.17
N ARG A 111 20.06 0.39 5.55
CA ARG A 111 19.48 0.29 6.92
C ARG A 111 18.48 -0.86 7.05
N GLY A 112 18.27 -1.62 5.98
CA GLY A 112 17.30 -2.71 5.92
C GLY A 112 15.84 -2.26 5.75
N SER A 113 15.60 -1.00 5.38
CA SER A 113 14.26 -0.46 5.12
C SER A 113 13.88 -0.61 3.66
N ALA A 114 12.65 -1.01 3.39
CA ALA A 114 12.02 -1.04 2.07
C ALA A 114 10.91 0.02 1.94
N ALA A 115 10.99 1.11 2.70
CA ALA A 115 9.97 2.16 2.69
C ALA A 115 9.80 2.81 1.31
N SER A 116 10.87 2.88 0.50
CA SER A 116 10.83 3.38 -0.88
C SER A 116 9.95 2.53 -1.81
N PHE A 117 9.76 1.25 -1.52
CA PHE A 117 8.82 0.41 -2.25
C PHE A 117 7.38 0.92 -2.12
N VAL A 118 6.97 1.28 -0.90
CA VAL A 118 5.62 1.81 -0.64
C VAL A 118 5.37 3.12 -1.38
N ASP A 119 6.40 3.97 -1.47
CA ASP A 119 6.33 5.23 -2.22
C ASP A 119 6.24 4.95 -3.72
N ALA A 120 7.06 4.05 -4.26
CA ALA A 120 7.04 3.64 -5.67
C ALA A 120 5.70 2.99 -6.08
N VAL A 121 5.10 2.16 -5.21
CA VAL A 121 3.74 1.62 -5.40
C VAL A 121 2.71 2.73 -5.51
N GLY A 122 2.83 3.75 -4.65
CA GLY A 122 1.97 4.93 -4.73
C GLY A 122 2.07 5.63 -6.08
N ASP A 123 3.27 5.75 -6.63
CA ASP A 123 3.50 6.40 -7.93
C ASP A 123 3.03 5.55 -9.11
N ALA A 124 3.09 4.21 -9.00
CA ALA A 124 2.68 3.28 -10.03
C ALA A 124 1.16 3.30 -10.32
N ALA A 125 0.33 3.64 -9.33
CA ALA A 125 -1.13 3.68 -9.49
C ALA A 125 -1.73 5.03 -9.00
N PRO A 126 -1.47 6.13 -9.70
CA PRO A 126 -1.88 7.47 -9.27
C PRO A 126 -3.40 7.67 -9.19
N ALA A 127 -4.17 6.80 -9.84
CA ALA A 127 -5.62 6.84 -9.83
C ALA A 127 -6.23 6.23 -8.57
N CYS A 128 -5.49 5.41 -7.79
CA CYS A 128 -6.01 4.73 -6.62
C CYS A 128 -6.02 5.65 -5.39
N ASP A 129 -7.06 5.53 -4.58
CA ASP A 129 -7.24 6.28 -3.34
C ASP A 129 -6.66 5.52 -2.13
N LEU A 130 -6.61 4.19 -2.24
CA LEU A 130 -6.19 3.27 -1.18
C LEU A 130 -5.27 2.19 -1.74
N VAL A 131 -4.19 1.90 -1.02
CA VAL A 131 -3.29 0.76 -1.26
C VAL A 131 -3.53 -0.28 -0.17
N LEU A 132 -4.04 -1.45 -0.55
CA LEU A 132 -4.12 -2.63 0.29
C LEU A 132 -2.81 -3.39 0.12
N LEU A 133 -1.92 -3.31 1.12
CA LEU A 133 -0.59 -3.91 1.08
C LEU A 133 -0.59 -5.23 1.86
N HIS A 134 -0.66 -6.35 1.15
CA HIS A 134 -0.60 -7.69 1.71
C HIS A 134 0.83 -8.22 1.62
N ALA A 135 1.44 -8.53 2.76
CA ALA A 135 2.80 -9.05 2.80
C ALA A 135 3.09 -9.81 4.10
N ASP A 136 4.16 -10.59 4.09
CA ASP A 136 4.65 -11.28 5.27
C ASP A 136 5.04 -10.27 6.36
N PRO A 137 4.89 -10.62 7.67
CA PRO A 137 5.15 -9.71 8.78
C PRO A 137 6.54 -9.06 8.72
N THR A 138 7.55 -9.83 8.27
CA THR A 138 8.94 -9.35 8.16
C THR A 138 9.09 -8.27 7.10
N ASP A 139 8.45 -8.45 5.95
CA ASP A 139 8.51 -7.48 4.85
C ASP A 139 7.66 -6.25 5.16
N LEU A 140 6.48 -6.44 5.80
CA LEU A 140 5.72 -5.32 6.33
C LEU A 140 6.55 -4.48 7.31
N ALA A 141 7.30 -5.11 8.21
CA ALA A 141 8.15 -4.38 9.14
C ALA A 141 9.22 -3.54 8.42
N ARG A 142 9.80 -4.06 7.33
CA ARG A 142 10.77 -3.32 6.50
C ARG A 142 10.11 -2.16 5.74
N MET A 143 8.89 -2.37 5.23
CA MET A 143 8.16 -1.39 4.43
C MET A 143 7.53 -0.29 5.28
N LEU A 144 6.95 -0.64 6.43
CA LEU A 144 6.29 0.31 7.32
C LEU A 144 7.28 1.16 8.10
N GLY A 145 8.38 0.56 8.59
CA GLY A 145 9.35 1.26 9.41
C GLY A 145 8.69 1.89 10.64
N ARG A 146 8.73 3.23 10.73
CA ARG A 146 8.10 4.02 11.81
C ARG A 146 6.79 4.70 11.38
N ARG A 147 6.20 4.30 10.27
CA ARG A 147 4.91 4.87 9.82
C ARG A 147 3.82 4.47 10.81
N ALA A 148 3.01 5.42 11.21
CA ALA A 148 1.79 5.12 11.95
C ALA A 148 0.87 4.28 11.04
N ALA A 149 0.52 3.09 11.50
CA ALA A 149 -0.35 2.18 10.78
C ALA A 149 -1.11 1.30 11.78
N ARG A 150 -2.29 0.85 11.40
CA ARG A 150 -3.04 -0.16 12.13
C ARG A 150 -3.21 -1.38 11.22
N PRO A 151 -2.27 -2.35 11.30
CA PRO A 151 -2.29 -3.50 10.42
C PRO A 151 -3.50 -4.41 10.69
N LEU A 152 -4.05 -4.98 9.61
CA LEU A 152 -5.08 -6.00 9.65
C LEU A 152 -4.42 -7.37 9.72
N LEU A 153 -4.57 -8.08 10.83
CA LEU A 153 -4.12 -9.45 11.01
C LEU A 153 -5.11 -10.41 10.34
N LEU A 154 -4.61 -11.36 9.57
CA LEU A 154 -5.42 -12.46 9.05
C LEU A 154 -5.28 -13.70 9.95
N ALA A 155 -6.39 -14.31 10.33
CA ALA A 155 -6.43 -15.57 11.04
C ALA A 155 -7.52 -16.49 10.46
N ALA A 156 -7.53 -17.75 10.88
CA ALA A 156 -8.58 -18.73 10.56
C ALA A 156 -8.91 -19.56 11.80
N ASP A 157 -9.99 -20.35 11.75
CA ASP A 157 -10.31 -21.35 12.78
C ASP A 157 -9.39 -22.58 12.65
N ASP A 158 -8.10 -22.31 12.78
CA ASP A 158 -7.01 -23.27 12.73
C ASP A 158 -5.91 -22.87 13.72
N PRO A 159 -5.34 -23.80 14.51
CA PRO A 159 -4.33 -23.47 15.51
C PRO A 159 -3.06 -22.85 14.94
N GLU A 160 -2.60 -23.27 13.76
CA GLU A 160 -1.39 -22.70 13.14
C GLU A 160 -1.67 -21.31 12.58
N ALA A 161 -2.87 -21.08 12.02
CA ALA A 161 -3.29 -19.75 11.59
C ALA A 161 -3.36 -18.76 12.77
N ILE A 162 -3.86 -19.18 13.93
CA ILE A 162 -3.93 -18.35 15.14
C ILE A 162 -2.53 -18.03 15.67
N LYS A 163 -1.65 -19.04 15.74
CA LYS A 163 -0.25 -18.85 16.16
C LYS A 163 0.49 -17.90 15.23
N GLN A 164 0.30 -18.04 13.93
CA GLN A 164 0.92 -17.16 12.92
C GLN A 164 0.41 -15.72 13.01
N ALA A 165 -0.88 -15.51 13.21
CA ALA A 165 -1.45 -14.18 13.44
C ALA A 165 -0.83 -13.51 14.68
N TYR A 166 -0.70 -14.24 15.79
CA TYR A 166 -0.03 -13.75 17.00
C TYR A 166 1.47 -13.47 16.75
N ALA A 167 2.17 -14.34 16.03
CA ALA A 167 3.57 -14.13 15.68
C ALA A 167 3.77 -12.87 14.83
N GLY A 168 2.87 -12.62 13.87
CA GLY A 168 2.86 -11.40 13.07
C GLY A 168 2.64 -10.14 13.92
N CYS A 169 1.63 -10.18 14.81
CA CYS A 169 1.39 -9.11 15.79
C CYS A 169 2.63 -8.83 16.63
N LYS A 170 3.24 -9.87 17.23
CA LYS A 170 4.45 -9.75 18.05
C LYS A 170 5.62 -9.12 17.28
N LEU A 171 5.86 -9.57 16.04
CA LEU A 171 6.95 -9.06 15.21
C LEU A 171 6.77 -7.56 14.93
N LEU A 172 5.56 -7.16 14.52
CA LEU A 172 5.27 -5.76 14.21
C LEU A 172 5.28 -4.86 15.46
N ALA A 173 4.78 -5.37 16.60
CA ALA A 173 4.88 -4.65 17.86
C ALA A 173 6.35 -4.42 18.27
N GLN A 174 7.19 -5.42 18.14
CA GLN A 174 8.60 -5.34 18.54
C GLN A 174 9.46 -4.52 17.58
N ARG A 175 9.24 -4.63 16.26
CA ARG A 175 10.08 -3.97 15.24
C ARG A 175 9.62 -2.59 14.85
N CYS A 176 8.32 -2.35 14.86
CA CYS A 176 7.71 -1.12 14.38
C CYS A 176 7.05 -0.30 15.50
N ALA A 177 7.01 -0.81 16.73
CA ALA A 177 6.28 -0.24 17.87
C ALA A 177 4.78 -0.05 17.57
N LEU A 178 4.19 -0.91 16.72
CA LEU A 178 2.76 -0.90 16.43
C LEU A 178 2.05 -1.68 17.54
N LEU A 179 1.17 -1.02 18.27
CA LEU A 179 0.44 -1.59 19.39
C LEU A 179 -1.07 -1.65 19.16
N THR A 180 -1.55 -1.26 18.00
CA THR A 180 -2.96 -1.33 17.64
C THR A 180 -3.11 -2.08 16.33
N PHE A 181 -3.96 -3.10 16.34
CA PHE A 181 -4.21 -3.99 15.21
C PHE A 181 -5.71 -4.19 15.03
N ASP A 182 -6.13 -4.60 13.84
CA ASP A 182 -7.44 -5.18 13.60
C ASP A 182 -7.30 -6.64 13.22
N LEU A 183 -8.36 -7.42 13.35
CA LEU A 183 -8.38 -8.85 13.05
C LEU A 183 -9.48 -9.19 12.07
N LEU A 184 -9.10 -9.88 10.99
CA LEU A 184 -10.03 -10.55 10.09
C LEU A 184 -9.90 -12.05 10.27
N LEU A 185 -10.96 -12.68 10.74
CA LEU A 185 -11.03 -14.13 10.95
C LEU A 185 -11.73 -14.76 9.73
N ALA A 186 -10.99 -15.57 8.98
CA ALA A 186 -11.52 -16.41 7.91
C ALA A 186 -12.13 -17.67 8.52
N ALA A 187 -13.43 -17.65 8.76
CA ALA A 187 -14.17 -18.76 9.36
C ALA A 187 -15.65 -18.65 9.01
N SER A 188 -16.41 -19.72 9.21
CA SER A 188 -17.87 -19.65 9.10
C SER A 188 -18.43 -18.70 10.17
N PRO A 189 -19.20 -17.67 9.78
CA PRO A 189 -19.79 -16.73 10.74
C PRO A 189 -20.77 -17.39 11.72
N LEU A 190 -21.29 -18.55 11.38
CA LEU A 190 -22.15 -19.36 12.26
C LEU A 190 -21.35 -20.20 13.27
N GLY A 191 -20.03 -20.19 13.19
CA GLY A 191 -19.14 -20.97 14.05
C GLY A 191 -19.10 -20.40 15.47
N ARG A 192 -19.48 -21.18 16.49
CA ARG A 192 -19.42 -20.78 17.91
C ARG A 192 -17.99 -20.45 18.39
N ARG A 193 -16.96 -20.85 17.64
CA ARG A 193 -15.55 -20.65 17.99
C ARG A 193 -15.02 -19.27 17.61
N ALA A 194 -15.63 -18.58 16.64
CA ALA A 194 -15.10 -17.32 16.11
C ALA A 194 -14.89 -16.27 17.22
N GLY A 195 -15.93 -16.00 18.02
CA GLY A 195 -15.81 -15.05 19.14
C GLY A 195 -14.74 -15.45 20.16
N LEU A 196 -14.67 -16.75 20.50
CA LEU A 196 -13.66 -17.24 21.45
C LEU A 196 -12.22 -17.11 20.93
N ILE A 197 -12.01 -17.30 19.62
CA ILE A 197 -10.70 -17.10 18.98
C ILE A 197 -10.29 -15.63 19.08
N VAL A 198 -11.20 -14.71 18.73
CA VAL A 198 -10.96 -13.26 18.81
C VAL A 198 -10.61 -12.85 20.24
N GLU A 199 -11.41 -13.25 21.23
CA GLU A 199 -11.19 -12.94 22.66
C GLU A 199 -9.84 -13.45 23.16
N ARG A 200 -9.47 -14.70 22.83
CA ARG A 200 -8.20 -15.29 23.26
C ARG A 200 -7.02 -14.60 22.61
N LEU A 201 -7.10 -14.32 21.31
CA LEU A 201 -6.03 -13.62 20.61
C LEU A 201 -5.85 -12.19 21.15
N ALA A 202 -6.95 -11.47 21.42
CA ALA A 202 -6.94 -10.14 22.02
C ALA A 202 -6.31 -10.18 23.42
N SER A 203 -6.74 -11.11 24.27
CA SER A 203 -6.17 -11.27 25.62
C SER A 203 -4.68 -11.60 25.60
N CYS A 204 -4.22 -12.48 24.68
CA CYS A 204 -2.79 -12.76 24.53
C CYS A 204 -2.01 -11.56 24.04
N ALA A 205 -2.54 -10.80 23.07
CA ALA A 205 -1.89 -9.61 22.55
C ALA A 205 -1.75 -8.53 23.62
N ASP A 206 -2.80 -8.28 24.39
CA ASP A 206 -2.77 -7.33 25.51
C ASP A 206 -1.81 -7.78 26.60
N THR A 207 -1.95 -9.00 27.12
CA THR A 207 -1.18 -9.49 28.27
C THR A 207 0.32 -9.55 28.01
N PHE A 208 0.73 -10.00 26.81
CA PHE A 208 2.15 -10.28 26.54
C PHE A 208 2.84 -9.22 25.67
N LEU A 209 2.08 -8.39 24.95
CA LEU A 209 2.64 -7.39 24.04
C LEU A 209 2.20 -5.97 24.39
N GLY A 210 1.22 -5.78 25.26
CA GLY A 210 0.55 -4.49 25.46
C GLY A 210 -0.14 -3.99 24.19
N ALA A 211 -0.52 -4.91 23.30
CA ALA A 211 -1.12 -4.58 22.02
C ALA A 211 -2.64 -4.80 22.06
N VAL A 212 -3.37 -3.90 21.42
CA VAL A 212 -4.84 -3.90 21.40
C VAL A 212 -5.36 -4.36 20.05
N LEU A 213 -6.27 -5.33 20.03
CA LEU A 213 -7.11 -5.62 18.87
C LEU A 213 -8.32 -4.69 18.93
N TYR A 214 -8.32 -3.66 18.08
CA TYR A 214 -9.31 -2.58 18.13
C TYR A 214 -10.65 -2.99 17.53
N ALA A 215 -10.64 -3.63 16.38
CA ALA A 215 -11.82 -4.14 15.71
C ALA A 215 -11.57 -5.55 15.15
N SER A 216 -12.65 -6.30 15.00
CA SER A 216 -12.59 -7.63 14.36
C SER A 216 -13.83 -7.87 13.51
N ALA A 217 -13.64 -8.66 12.45
CA ALA A 217 -14.73 -9.21 11.64
C ALA A 217 -14.46 -10.68 11.33
N THR A 218 -15.52 -11.44 11.12
CA THR A 218 -15.44 -12.85 10.68
C THR A 218 -16.04 -12.94 9.28
N VAL A 219 -15.30 -13.51 8.34
CA VAL A 219 -15.76 -13.67 6.95
C VAL A 219 -15.65 -15.13 6.52
N ASP A 220 -16.61 -15.58 5.74
CA ASP A 220 -16.51 -16.88 5.07
C ASP A 220 -15.67 -16.71 3.79
N PRO A 221 -14.47 -17.31 3.70
CA PRO A 221 -13.62 -17.18 2.52
C PRO A 221 -14.21 -17.84 1.25
N LEU A 222 -15.22 -18.69 1.42
CA LEU A 222 -15.91 -19.35 0.30
C LEU A 222 -17.15 -18.57 -0.17
N ARG A 223 -17.48 -17.47 0.51
CA ARG A 223 -18.59 -16.61 0.11
C ARG A 223 -18.28 -15.90 -1.20
N ASP A 224 -19.30 -15.76 -2.05
CA ASP A 224 -19.20 -14.96 -3.25
C ASP A 224 -18.90 -13.50 -2.89
N PRO A 225 -17.80 -12.91 -3.39
CA PRO A 225 -17.45 -11.53 -3.15
C PRO A 225 -18.52 -10.52 -3.60
N GLN A 226 -19.39 -10.90 -4.54
CA GLN A 226 -20.49 -10.07 -5.04
C GLN A 226 -21.80 -10.27 -4.24
N ALA A 227 -21.85 -11.22 -3.31
CA ALA A 227 -22.99 -11.36 -2.42
C ALA A 227 -23.17 -10.09 -1.55
N ALA A 228 -24.37 -9.94 -0.94
CA ALA A 228 -24.64 -8.81 -0.05
C ALA A 228 -23.50 -8.57 0.94
N GLN A 229 -23.12 -7.31 1.11
CA GLN A 229 -21.98 -6.92 1.95
C GLN A 229 -22.17 -7.43 3.39
N ASP A 230 -21.07 -7.91 3.96
CA ASP A 230 -20.99 -8.23 5.37
C ASP A 230 -20.86 -6.93 6.16
N GLU A 231 -21.86 -6.64 7.01
CA GLU A 231 -21.89 -5.39 7.78
C GLU A 231 -20.70 -5.27 8.75
N ASP A 232 -20.24 -6.40 9.32
CA ASP A 232 -19.10 -6.41 10.24
C ASP A 232 -17.80 -6.10 9.50
N LEU A 233 -17.62 -6.68 8.30
CA LEU A 233 -16.50 -6.37 7.44
C LEU A 233 -16.56 -4.90 6.99
N ALA A 234 -17.72 -4.40 6.59
CA ALA A 234 -17.88 -3.01 6.18
C ALA A 234 -17.52 -2.03 7.31
N ARG A 235 -17.97 -2.32 8.55
CA ARG A 235 -17.63 -1.52 9.74
C ARG A 235 -16.13 -1.56 10.07
N LEU A 236 -15.51 -2.74 10.00
CA LEU A 236 -14.07 -2.89 10.20
C LEU A 236 -13.27 -2.07 9.19
N LEU A 237 -13.63 -2.16 7.91
CA LEU A 237 -12.96 -1.41 6.84
C LEU A 237 -13.17 0.09 6.97
N GLN A 238 -14.37 0.54 7.36
CA GLN A 238 -14.63 1.96 7.63
C GLN A 238 -13.75 2.45 8.80
N ALA A 239 -13.65 1.69 9.88
CA ALA A 239 -12.77 2.02 11.01
C ALA A 239 -11.29 2.05 10.62
N GLN A 240 -10.86 1.21 9.67
CA GLN A 240 -9.51 1.26 9.06
C GLN A 240 -9.30 2.55 8.25
N ILE A 241 -10.29 2.92 7.44
CA ILE A 241 -10.26 4.14 6.63
C ILE A 241 -10.15 5.38 7.53
N ASP A 242 -10.92 5.42 8.61
CA ASP A 242 -10.94 6.55 9.54
C ASP A 242 -9.61 6.68 10.32
N ALA A 243 -9.04 5.53 10.73
CA ALA A 243 -7.73 5.51 11.39
C ALA A 243 -6.56 5.85 10.49
N GLY A 244 -6.66 5.58 9.20
CA GLY A 244 -5.60 5.83 8.21
C GLY A 244 -5.36 7.30 7.89
N ALA A 245 -6.01 8.23 8.57
CA ALA A 245 -5.76 9.66 8.40
C ALA A 245 -4.30 10.03 8.66
N ASP A 246 -3.64 9.34 9.60
CA ASP A 246 -2.24 9.59 10.01
C ASP A 246 -1.21 8.75 9.23
N GLY A 247 -1.62 7.63 8.63
CA GLY A 247 -0.76 6.71 7.86
C GLY A 247 -0.73 6.95 6.36
N ARG A 248 -1.17 8.11 5.89
CA ARG A 248 -1.30 8.41 4.46
C ARG A 248 0.06 8.50 3.74
N LEU A 249 0.12 7.90 2.56
CA LEU A 249 1.26 8.04 1.66
C LEU A 249 1.41 9.49 1.19
N PRO A 250 2.68 9.98 1.04
CA PRO A 250 2.90 11.28 0.44
C PRO A 250 2.30 11.32 -0.97
N PRO A 251 1.95 12.52 -1.48
CA PRO A 251 1.54 12.67 -2.86
C PRO A 251 2.66 12.20 -3.79
N ALA A 252 2.28 11.63 -4.95
CA ALA A 252 3.24 11.25 -5.98
C ALA A 252 4.17 12.44 -6.23
N SER A 253 5.45 12.23 -6.02
CA SER A 253 6.47 13.24 -6.27
C SER A 253 6.56 13.44 -7.78
N GLY A 254 5.92 14.50 -8.27
CA GLY A 254 6.16 14.97 -9.63
C GLY A 254 7.66 15.21 -9.77
N ALA A 255 8.34 14.33 -10.49
CA ALA A 255 9.77 14.37 -10.70
C ALA A 255 10.17 15.66 -11.39
N ALA A 256 10.47 16.70 -10.62
CA ALA A 256 11.34 17.78 -11.02
C ALA A 256 12.64 17.63 -10.23
N ARG A 257 13.44 16.61 -10.55
CA ARG A 257 14.87 16.68 -10.31
C ARG A 257 15.45 17.62 -11.37
N ALA A 258 15.32 18.92 -11.14
CA ALA A 258 16.25 19.87 -11.72
C ALA A 258 17.63 19.50 -11.15
N SER A 259 18.48 18.95 -11.98
CA SER A 259 19.89 18.75 -11.71
C SER A 259 20.54 20.12 -11.53
N THR A 260 20.58 20.59 -10.29
CA THR A 260 21.47 21.67 -9.91
C THR A 260 22.85 21.03 -9.77
N GLY A 261 23.59 21.03 -10.87
CA GLY A 261 25.02 20.71 -10.88
C GLY A 261 25.75 21.66 -9.93
N PRO A 262 26.83 21.22 -9.28
CA PRO A 262 27.59 22.08 -8.39
C PRO A 262 28.21 23.22 -9.20
N GLN A 263 27.84 24.46 -8.88
CA GLN A 263 28.54 25.63 -9.39
C GLN A 263 29.99 25.57 -8.90
N PRO A 264 30.98 25.81 -9.79
CA PRO A 264 32.37 25.94 -9.37
C PRO A 264 32.52 27.21 -8.55
N ARG A 265 32.92 27.04 -7.31
CA ARG A 265 33.27 28.11 -6.40
C ARG A 265 34.49 28.86 -7.01
N ALA A 266 34.32 30.13 -7.37
CA ALA A 266 35.39 31.02 -7.77
C ALA A 266 36.43 31.10 -6.61
N MET A 267 37.64 30.67 -6.91
CA MET A 267 38.80 30.82 -6.03
C MET A 267 39.28 32.26 -6.09
N ALA A 268 39.18 33.00 -4.99
CA ALA A 268 39.80 34.29 -4.85
C ALA A 268 41.33 34.17 -4.78
N PRO A 269 42.12 35.07 -5.41
CA PRO A 269 43.57 35.01 -5.37
C PRO A 269 44.06 35.44 -3.98
N ARG A 270 44.87 34.57 -3.36
CA ARG A 270 45.70 34.94 -2.19
C ARG A 270 46.93 35.67 -2.71
N GLU A 271 46.97 36.98 -2.51
CA GLU A 271 48.18 37.77 -2.63
C GLU A 271 49.22 37.34 -1.60
N ALA A 272 50.45 37.32 -2.10
CA ALA A 272 51.66 37.02 -1.34
C ALA A 272 51.98 38.17 -0.38
N ALA A 273 52.34 37.81 0.83
CA ALA A 273 53.21 38.67 1.66
C ALA A 273 54.36 37.80 2.13
N LEU A 274 55.43 37.96 1.37
CA LEU A 274 56.79 37.59 1.79
C LEU A 274 57.34 38.81 2.52
N ALA A 275 57.88 38.67 3.72
CA ALA A 275 59.13 39.35 4.13
C ALA A 275 59.43 39.08 5.60
N ALA A 276 60.65 38.69 5.76
CA ALA A 276 61.55 38.94 6.90
C ALA A 276 61.36 38.10 8.19
N LEU A 277 62.12 37.11 8.39
CA LEU A 277 63.42 36.91 9.10
C LEU A 277 63.76 35.46 9.16
#